data_ead2aaed352a7da22f6c97d8e75dab3e
#
_entry.id   ead2aaed352a7da22f6c97d8e75dab3e
#
_cell.length_a   1.000
_cell.length_b   1.000
_cell.length_c   1.000
_cell.angle_alpha   90.00
_cell.angle_beta   90.00
_cell.angle_gamma   90.00
#
_symmetry.space_group_name_H-M   'P 1'
#
loop_
_entity.id
_entity.type
_entity.pdbx_description
1 polymer ?
#
loop_
_entity_poly.entity_id
_entity_poly.type
_entity_poly.pdbx_seq_one_letter_code
_entity_poly.pdbx_strand_id
1 'polypeptide(L)'
;METEVLLSRTEAEEPREQPAPEPSKLETIKVLLVEDNPSDARLIELMLEKAGGDLIELEHVERLGQALSRLTRGGISVVLSDLSVPDSHGLQTFSRLYAQASDVPIIVLSGLSDTSLAVQAVHEGAQDFLVKGQVDGQLLVRAIRYAIERKRMSRQLARYAEELRTRNAQLQADYNMAREIQQIFMPQQYPTFPHSASPEKSALRFSHRYLPAAEVGGDFFNIFPITDTTAGIFICDVMGHGMRAALITAIMRGLVEELMPVAADPAKFLTEINRSLHAILKRTREPFLATAFYGVVDAAVGELKFANAGHPSPMLARRETSSVEPLKFCDPRHGPALGLFDNSTYPSGRCELGVRDLLLVFTDGLYEADNPAQEEYGQERLLAMIRRHCHEPIERILDTLLQDVRRFSGEKEFEDDVCLVVVEMARVGTGAQR
;
A
#
# COMPACT_ATOMS: atom_id res chain seq x y z
N MET A 1 38.11 -14.97 40.27
CA MET A 1 38.56 -13.97 39.30
C MET A 1 37.38 -13.71 38.41
N GLU A 2 36.69 -12.66 38.76
CA GLU A 2 35.45 -12.16 38.11
C GLU A 2 35.82 -11.45 36.83
N THR A 3 35.14 -11.78 35.75
CA THR A 3 35.26 -11.06 34.47
C THR A 3 33.93 -10.34 34.25
N GLU A 4 33.91 -9.06 34.53
CA GLU A 4 32.82 -8.14 34.25
C GLU A 4 32.54 -8.10 32.71
N VAL A 5 31.29 -8.38 32.36
CA VAL A 5 30.74 -8.15 31.03
C VAL A 5 30.20 -6.72 30.99
N LEU A 6 30.92 -5.84 30.33
CA LEU A 6 30.51 -4.49 30.01
C LEU A 6 29.32 -4.52 29.01
N LEU A 7 28.12 -4.25 29.54
CA LEU A 7 26.94 -3.91 28.77
C LEU A 7 27.10 -2.47 28.30
N SER A 8 27.50 -2.29 27.03
CA SER A 8 27.37 -0.99 26.35
C SER A 8 25.89 -0.72 26.05
N ARG A 9 25.28 0.15 26.84
CA ARG A 9 24.01 0.79 26.51
C ARG A 9 24.19 1.60 25.24
N THR A 10 23.58 1.19 24.15
CA THR A 10 23.30 2.05 23.00
C THR A 10 22.26 3.07 23.45
N GLU A 11 22.69 4.32 23.58
CA GLU A 11 21.80 5.47 23.76
C GLU A 11 20.88 5.54 22.52
N ALA A 12 19.58 5.37 22.76
CA ALA A 12 18.57 5.70 21.79
C ALA A 12 18.68 7.22 21.53
N GLU A 13 18.97 7.62 20.30
CA GLU A 13 18.85 9.02 19.88
C GLU A 13 17.41 9.46 20.11
N GLU A 14 17.19 10.28 21.13
CA GLU A 14 15.95 11.02 21.33
C GLU A 14 15.65 11.83 20.06
N PRO A 15 14.40 11.88 19.61
CA PRO A 15 14.03 12.71 18.47
C PRO A 15 14.40 14.15 18.83
N ARG A 16 15.30 14.75 18.05
CA ARG A 16 15.69 16.16 18.19
C ARG A 16 14.43 17.00 18.18
N GLU A 17 14.06 17.55 19.33
CA GLU A 17 13.03 18.60 19.42
C GLU A 17 13.39 19.67 18.39
N GLN A 18 12.51 19.87 17.44
CA GLN A 18 12.64 21.04 16.55
C GLN A 18 12.60 22.27 17.45
N PRO A 19 13.54 23.21 17.30
CA PRO A 19 13.54 24.40 18.11
C PRO A 19 12.18 25.08 17.97
N ALA A 20 11.59 25.42 19.13
CA ALA A 20 10.35 26.19 19.17
C ALA A 20 10.47 27.37 18.22
N PRO A 21 9.44 27.68 17.40
CA PRO A 21 9.53 28.80 16.47
C PRO A 21 9.87 30.05 17.27
N GLU A 22 10.97 30.72 16.89
CA GLU A 22 11.34 32.01 17.46
C GLU A 22 10.11 32.92 17.44
N PRO A 23 9.88 33.74 18.49
CA PRO A 23 8.75 34.66 18.51
C PRO A 23 8.86 35.55 17.28
N SER A 24 7.94 35.38 16.34
CA SER A 24 7.88 36.13 15.10
C SER A 24 7.93 37.62 15.44
N LYS A 25 8.87 38.36 14.85
CA LYS A 25 8.80 39.83 14.79
C LYS A 25 7.35 40.18 14.48
N LEU A 26 6.71 40.97 15.34
CA LEU A 26 5.35 41.46 15.15
C LEU A 26 5.30 42.17 13.78
N GLU A 27 4.86 41.45 12.75
CA GLU A 27 4.71 42.01 11.40
C GLU A 27 3.61 43.05 11.43
N THR A 28 3.84 44.22 10.88
CA THR A 28 2.83 45.27 10.74
C THR A 28 1.69 44.77 9.86
N ILE A 29 0.46 44.79 10.37
CA ILE A 29 -0.77 44.38 9.67
C ILE A 29 -1.22 45.53 8.78
N LYS A 30 -1.16 45.36 7.47
CA LYS A 30 -1.66 46.36 6.51
C LYS A 30 -3.12 46.08 6.19
N VAL A 31 -3.97 47.02 6.60
CA VAL A 31 -5.43 46.97 6.41
C VAL A 31 -5.81 47.89 5.26
N LEU A 32 -6.49 47.34 4.26
CA LEU A 32 -7.12 48.15 3.21
C LEU A 32 -8.60 48.36 3.56
N LEU A 33 -8.98 49.60 3.83
CA LEU A 33 -10.36 49.98 4.08
C LEU A 33 -11.01 50.53 2.78
N VAL A 34 -12.14 49.95 2.41
CA VAL A 34 -12.96 50.42 1.27
C VAL A 34 -14.27 50.98 1.85
N GLU A 35 -14.39 52.29 1.88
CA GLU A 35 -15.46 53.04 2.56
C GLU A 35 -15.60 54.41 1.92
N ASP A 36 -16.81 54.77 1.47
CA ASP A 36 -17.05 56.07 0.83
C ASP A 36 -17.55 57.15 1.80
N ASN A 37 -18.04 56.73 2.98
CA ASN A 37 -18.46 57.69 4.02
C ASN A 37 -17.26 58.15 4.84
N PRO A 38 -16.88 59.45 4.78
CA PRO A 38 -15.71 59.95 5.50
C PRO A 38 -15.80 59.81 7.02
N SER A 39 -17.04 59.87 7.56
CA SER A 39 -17.27 59.76 9.01
C SER A 39 -17.06 58.33 9.50
N ASP A 40 -17.53 57.35 8.74
CA ASP A 40 -17.33 55.92 9.05
C ASP A 40 -15.86 55.56 8.90
N ALA A 41 -15.20 55.99 7.82
CA ALA A 41 -13.77 55.78 7.61
C ALA A 41 -12.92 56.34 8.76
N ARG A 42 -13.21 57.57 9.20
CA ARG A 42 -12.48 58.20 10.32
C ARG A 42 -12.77 57.50 11.65
N LEU A 43 -13.98 56.99 11.88
CA LEU A 43 -14.32 56.22 13.07
C LEU A 43 -13.50 54.92 13.13
N ILE A 44 -13.42 54.17 12.03
CA ILE A 44 -12.64 52.92 11.91
C ILE A 44 -11.16 53.20 12.14
N GLU A 45 -10.61 54.26 11.54
CA GLU A 45 -9.23 54.68 11.73
C GLU A 45 -8.91 54.94 13.21
N LEU A 46 -9.74 55.73 13.91
CA LEU A 46 -9.60 56.01 15.35
C LEU A 46 -9.71 54.74 16.21
N MET A 47 -10.60 53.79 15.83
CA MET A 47 -10.72 52.52 16.51
C MET A 47 -9.46 51.66 16.38
N LEU A 48 -8.89 51.61 15.19
CA LEU A 48 -7.65 50.86 14.92
C LEU A 48 -6.42 51.50 15.59
N GLU A 49 -6.29 52.83 15.54
CA GLU A 49 -5.23 53.57 16.24
C GLU A 49 -5.26 53.29 17.75
N LYS A 50 -6.47 53.36 18.37
CA LYS A 50 -6.64 53.20 19.81
C LYS A 50 -6.47 51.77 20.31
N ALA A 51 -6.88 50.76 19.55
CA ALA A 51 -6.90 49.35 19.95
C ALA A 51 -5.74 48.54 19.34
N GLY A 52 -5.23 48.93 18.17
CA GLY A 52 -4.19 48.20 17.42
C GLY A 52 -2.77 48.75 17.61
N GLY A 53 -2.67 50.03 18.02
CA GLY A 53 -1.39 50.72 18.18
C GLY A 53 -0.55 50.74 16.89
N ASP A 54 0.78 50.80 17.01
CA ASP A 54 1.75 50.87 15.90
C ASP A 54 1.82 49.61 15.05
N LEU A 55 1.07 48.56 15.39
CA LEU A 55 1.07 47.29 14.68
C LEU A 55 0.12 47.23 13.49
N ILE A 56 -0.75 48.23 13.33
CA ILE A 56 -1.77 48.28 12.26
C ILE A 56 -1.55 49.52 11.42
N GLU A 57 -1.30 49.35 10.14
CA GLU A 57 -1.20 50.40 9.13
C GLU A 57 -2.48 50.38 8.28
N LEU A 58 -3.25 51.50 8.26
CA LEU A 58 -4.50 51.61 7.52
C LEU A 58 -4.26 52.38 6.21
N GLU A 59 -4.66 51.78 5.10
CA GLU A 59 -4.81 52.46 3.81
C GLU A 59 -6.32 52.58 3.49
N HIS A 60 -6.79 53.78 3.24
CA HIS A 60 -8.22 54.06 2.96
C HIS A 60 -8.42 54.41 1.49
N VAL A 61 -9.46 53.84 0.89
CA VAL A 61 -9.93 54.14 -0.47
C VAL A 61 -11.46 54.25 -0.48
N GLU A 62 -11.99 55.16 -1.30
CA GLU A 62 -13.44 55.45 -1.35
C GLU A 62 -14.19 54.67 -2.42
N ARG A 63 -13.48 53.96 -3.31
CA ARG A 63 -14.07 53.27 -4.48
C ARG A 63 -13.48 51.88 -4.67
N LEU A 64 -14.31 50.96 -5.15
CA LEU A 64 -13.89 49.61 -5.48
C LEU A 64 -12.74 49.57 -6.51
N GLY A 65 -12.83 50.40 -7.57
CA GLY A 65 -11.76 50.46 -8.59
C GLY A 65 -10.40 50.86 -8.01
N GLN A 66 -10.35 51.72 -7.00
CA GLN A 66 -9.10 52.06 -6.30
C GLN A 66 -8.60 50.86 -5.48
N ALA A 67 -9.51 50.17 -4.76
CA ALA A 67 -9.16 48.99 -3.99
C ALA A 67 -8.57 47.86 -4.88
N LEU A 68 -9.20 47.56 -6.00
CA LEU A 68 -8.70 46.57 -6.98
C LEU A 68 -7.30 46.94 -7.49
N SER A 69 -7.10 48.22 -7.86
CA SER A 69 -5.79 48.71 -8.29
C SER A 69 -4.72 48.64 -7.18
N ARG A 70 -5.11 48.86 -5.92
CA ARG A 70 -4.21 48.75 -4.78
C ARG A 70 -3.83 47.32 -4.50
N LEU A 71 -4.78 46.36 -4.58
CA LEU A 71 -4.56 44.94 -4.35
C LEU A 71 -3.59 44.31 -5.37
N THR A 72 -3.52 44.81 -6.61
CA THR A 72 -2.56 44.32 -7.60
C THR A 72 -1.11 44.56 -7.21
N ARG A 73 -0.82 45.55 -6.34
CA ARG A 73 0.52 45.84 -5.85
C ARG A 73 0.96 44.90 -4.72
N GLY A 74 0.05 44.09 -4.19
CA GLY A 74 0.31 43.18 -3.08
C GLY A 74 0.56 43.89 -1.74
N GLY A 75 0.93 43.12 -0.73
CA GLY A 75 1.33 43.63 0.60
C GLY A 75 0.18 44.00 1.53
N ILE A 76 -1.10 43.78 1.16
CA ILE A 76 -2.26 43.93 2.04
C ILE A 76 -2.47 42.65 2.84
N SER A 77 -2.63 42.79 4.16
CA SER A 77 -2.86 41.67 5.09
C SER A 77 -4.34 41.31 5.21
N VAL A 78 -5.25 42.30 5.15
CA VAL A 78 -6.71 42.14 5.23
C VAL A 78 -7.43 43.29 4.55
N VAL A 79 -8.60 43.03 3.99
CA VAL A 79 -9.52 44.06 3.46
C VAL A 79 -10.70 44.18 4.40
N LEU A 80 -11.03 45.43 4.79
CA LEU A 80 -12.29 45.82 5.39
C LEU A 80 -13.09 46.51 4.28
N SER A 81 -14.25 46.00 3.92
CA SER A 81 -15.02 46.56 2.81
C SER A 81 -16.46 46.82 3.18
N ASP A 82 -16.94 48.05 2.99
CA ASP A 82 -18.35 48.26 2.80
C ASP A 82 -18.84 47.57 1.52
N LEU A 83 -20.05 47.06 1.53
CA LEU A 83 -20.70 46.47 0.36
C LEU A 83 -21.26 47.52 -0.60
N SER A 84 -21.51 48.76 -0.14
CA SER A 84 -22.13 49.84 -0.92
C SER A 84 -21.16 50.99 -1.06
N VAL A 85 -20.49 51.08 -2.20
CA VAL A 85 -19.55 52.16 -2.55
C VAL A 85 -20.01 52.81 -3.89
N PRO A 86 -19.55 54.01 -4.25
CA PRO A 86 -20.04 54.76 -5.40
C PRO A 86 -20.00 54.03 -6.77
N ASP A 87 -19.10 53.07 -6.91
CA ASP A 87 -18.88 52.33 -8.17
C ASP A 87 -19.25 50.84 -8.08
N SER A 88 -19.86 50.37 -6.96
CA SER A 88 -20.31 49.01 -6.79
C SER A 88 -21.26 48.81 -5.59
N HIS A 89 -22.21 47.90 -5.67
CA HIS A 89 -23.18 47.65 -4.62
C HIS A 89 -23.40 46.19 -4.30
N GLY A 90 -23.64 45.88 -3.02
CA GLY A 90 -23.99 44.54 -2.52
C GLY A 90 -22.89 43.49 -2.72
N LEU A 91 -23.31 42.26 -2.94
CA LEU A 91 -22.38 41.13 -3.13
C LEU A 91 -21.42 41.29 -4.31
N GLN A 92 -21.77 42.12 -5.31
CA GLN A 92 -20.87 42.38 -6.43
C GLN A 92 -19.55 43.04 -5.98
N THR A 93 -19.59 43.90 -4.95
CA THR A 93 -18.38 44.49 -4.38
C THR A 93 -17.48 43.43 -3.80
N PHE A 94 -18.04 42.54 -2.97
CA PHE A 94 -17.29 41.41 -2.40
C PHE A 94 -16.74 40.50 -3.48
N SER A 95 -17.57 40.01 -4.42
CA SER A 95 -17.17 39.06 -5.45
C SER A 95 -16.00 39.56 -6.31
N ARG A 96 -15.99 40.86 -6.64
CA ARG A 96 -14.91 41.50 -7.39
C ARG A 96 -13.61 41.60 -6.59
N LEU A 97 -13.67 41.96 -5.30
CA LEU A 97 -12.54 41.97 -4.40
C LEU A 97 -11.97 40.56 -4.23
N TYR A 98 -12.84 39.58 -4.02
CA TYR A 98 -12.45 38.18 -3.84
C TYR A 98 -11.81 37.58 -5.11
N ALA A 99 -12.36 37.88 -6.27
CA ALA A 99 -11.78 37.44 -7.55
C ALA A 99 -10.39 38.05 -7.80
N GLN A 100 -10.15 39.30 -7.39
CA GLN A 100 -8.86 39.98 -7.55
C GLN A 100 -7.80 39.48 -6.55
N ALA A 101 -8.19 39.19 -5.32
CA ALA A 101 -7.27 38.85 -4.25
C ALA A 101 -7.90 37.78 -3.33
N SER A 102 -8.19 36.58 -3.89
CA SER A 102 -8.77 35.45 -3.16
C SER A 102 -7.93 35.02 -1.97
N ASP A 103 -6.67 35.39 -1.99
CA ASP A 103 -5.71 35.09 -0.93
C ASP A 103 -5.77 36.08 0.25
N VAL A 104 -6.22 37.29 0.06
CA VAL A 104 -6.37 38.27 1.14
C VAL A 104 -7.69 38.05 1.85
N PRO A 105 -7.72 37.91 3.20
CA PRO A 105 -8.98 37.81 3.93
C PRO A 105 -9.79 39.10 3.78
N ILE A 106 -11.09 38.95 3.56
CA ILE A 106 -12.03 40.10 3.44
C ILE A 106 -13.02 40.01 4.58
N ILE A 107 -13.14 41.11 5.34
CA ILE A 107 -14.19 41.34 6.36
C ILE A 107 -15.14 42.37 5.80
N VAL A 108 -16.41 42.01 5.79
CA VAL A 108 -17.47 42.89 5.31
C VAL A 108 -17.94 43.84 6.43
N LEU A 109 -18.05 45.11 6.12
CA LEU A 109 -18.68 46.12 6.98
C LEU A 109 -20.10 46.37 6.47
N SER A 110 -21.12 46.13 7.32
CA SER A 110 -22.50 46.26 6.92
C SER A 110 -23.27 47.25 7.79
N GLY A 111 -24.23 47.96 7.21
CA GLY A 111 -25.24 48.69 7.99
C GLY A 111 -26.25 47.74 8.65
N LEU A 112 -27.07 48.26 9.57
CA LEU A 112 -28.13 47.48 10.25
C LEU A 112 -29.14 46.86 9.27
N SER A 113 -29.37 47.52 8.13
CA SER A 113 -30.28 47.05 7.06
C SER A 113 -29.74 45.96 6.17
N ASP A 114 -28.42 45.74 6.12
CA ASP A 114 -27.74 44.94 5.09
C ASP A 114 -27.18 43.63 5.63
N THR A 115 -27.59 43.21 6.83
CA THR A 115 -27.09 42.03 7.52
C THR A 115 -27.30 40.73 6.71
N SER A 116 -28.37 40.62 5.94
CA SER A 116 -28.64 39.46 5.09
C SER A 116 -27.61 39.32 3.95
N LEU A 117 -27.19 40.44 3.35
CA LEU A 117 -26.14 40.47 2.31
C LEU A 117 -24.77 40.16 2.90
N ALA A 118 -24.49 40.62 4.12
CA ALA A 118 -23.25 40.31 4.82
C ALA A 118 -23.12 38.80 5.13
N VAL A 119 -24.22 38.17 5.56
CA VAL A 119 -24.25 36.69 5.75
C VAL A 119 -24.00 35.93 4.43
N GLN A 120 -24.60 36.39 3.32
CA GLN A 120 -24.35 35.81 2.01
C GLN A 120 -22.88 35.96 1.58
N ALA A 121 -22.25 37.11 1.82
CA ALA A 121 -20.85 37.33 1.53
C ALA A 121 -19.94 36.31 2.29
N VAL A 122 -20.29 35.98 3.55
CA VAL A 122 -19.56 34.94 4.30
C VAL A 122 -19.75 33.57 3.67
N HIS A 123 -20.95 33.22 3.21
CA HIS A 123 -21.16 31.96 2.45
C HIS A 123 -20.39 31.92 1.14
N GLU A 124 -20.14 33.05 0.50
CA GLU A 124 -19.35 33.18 -0.73
C GLU A 124 -17.83 33.28 -0.49
N GLY A 125 -17.38 33.31 0.78
CA GLY A 125 -15.95 33.25 1.12
C GLY A 125 -15.36 34.44 1.89
N ALA A 126 -16.18 35.41 2.29
CA ALA A 126 -15.75 36.44 3.24
C ALA A 126 -15.39 35.78 4.58
N GLN A 127 -14.36 36.27 5.23
CA GLN A 127 -13.87 35.68 6.48
C GLN A 127 -14.80 35.99 7.66
N ASP A 128 -15.42 37.16 7.66
CA ASP A 128 -16.35 37.62 8.68
C ASP A 128 -17.16 38.81 8.18
N PHE A 129 -18.17 39.23 8.97
CA PHE A 129 -18.82 40.50 8.79
C PHE A 129 -18.99 41.24 10.12
N LEU A 130 -19.00 42.56 10.08
CA LEU A 130 -19.14 43.45 11.24
C LEU A 130 -20.21 44.50 10.97
N VAL A 131 -21.12 44.71 11.94
CA VAL A 131 -22.19 45.67 11.81
C VAL A 131 -21.71 47.04 12.30
N LYS A 132 -21.74 48.04 11.40
CA LYS A 132 -21.34 49.41 11.72
C LYS A 132 -22.19 49.95 12.91
N GLY A 133 -21.54 50.63 13.84
CA GLY A 133 -22.17 51.11 15.07
C GLY A 133 -22.35 50.12 16.22
N GLN A 134 -22.11 48.83 15.99
CA GLN A 134 -22.08 47.80 17.03
C GLN A 134 -20.68 47.27 17.34
N VAL A 135 -19.67 47.70 16.58
CA VAL A 135 -18.28 47.25 16.68
C VAL A 135 -17.49 48.27 17.47
N ASP A 136 -16.71 47.80 18.45
CA ASP A 136 -15.68 48.57 19.12
C ASP A 136 -14.30 48.26 18.56
N GLY A 137 -13.28 49.03 18.92
CA GLY A 137 -11.92 48.86 18.41
C GLY A 137 -11.31 47.54 18.78
N GLN A 138 -11.62 46.96 19.96
CA GLN A 138 -11.08 45.64 20.38
C GLN A 138 -11.66 44.52 19.55
N LEU A 139 -12.98 44.55 19.28
CA LEU A 139 -13.65 43.57 18.44
C LEU A 139 -13.10 43.63 17.00
N LEU A 140 -12.92 44.85 16.46
CA LEU A 140 -12.38 45.07 15.13
C LEU A 140 -10.97 44.48 14.97
N VAL A 141 -10.05 44.79 15.89
CA VAL A 141 -8.68 44.25 15.87
C VAL A 141 -8.66 42.71 16.02
N ARG A 142 -9.55 42.18 16.87
CA ARG A 142 -9.72 40.75 17.06
C ARG A 142 -10.20 40.06 15.77
N ALA A 143 -11.22 40.62 15.11
CA ALA A 143 -11.74 40.10 13.85
C ALA A 143 -10.67 40.08 12.75
N ILE A 144 -9.90 41.17 12.64
CA ILE A 144 -8.76 41.23 11.70
C ILE A 144 -7.74 40.13 11.94
N ARG A 145 -7.31 39.98 13.19
CA ARG A 145 -6.33 38.91 13.52
C ARG A 145 -6.87 37.52 13.24
N TYR A 146 -8.13 37.24 13.61
CA TYR A 146 -8.75 35.95 13.33
C TYR A 146 -8.89 35.68 11.83
N ALA A 147 -9.28 36.69 11.04
CA ALA A 147 -9.43 36.56 9.60
C ALA A 147 -8.08 36.23 8.94
N ILE A 148 -7.00 36.90 9.34
CA ILE A 148 -5.65 36.65 8.84
C ILE A 148 -5.22 35.23 9.21
N GLU A 149 -5.35 34.82 10.47
CA GLU A 149 -4.90 33.52 10.95
C GLU A 149 -5.72 32.38 10.33
N ARG A 150 -7.04 32.51 10.23
CA ARG A 150 -7.90 31.53 9.55
C ARG A 150 -7.50 31.35 8.09
N LYS A 151 -7.21 32.45 7.38
CA LYS A 151 -6.77 32.38 5.98
C LYS A 151 -5.41 31.71 5.84
N ARG A 152 -4.48 32.00 6.76
CA ARG A 152 -3.15 31.39 6.82
C ARG A 152 -3.26 29.87 7.02
N MET A 153 -4.06 29.42 8.01
CA MET A 153 -4.31 27.99 8.26
C MET A 153 -4.93 27.27 7.05
N SER A 154 -5.95 27.90 6.42
CA SER A 154 -6.58 27.35 5.23
C SER A 154 -5.60 27.13 4.08
N ARG A 155 -4.71 28.09 3.84
CA ARG A 155 -3.64 27.96 2.83
C ARG A 155 -2.65 26.86 3.17
N GLN A 156 -2.26 26.76 4.43
CA GLN A 156 -1.32 25.74 4.88
C GLN A 156 -1.91 24.33 4.70
N LEU A 157 -3.17 24.15 5.09
CA LEU A 157 -3.90 22.89 4.86
C LEU A 157 -4.00 22.54 3.37
N ALA A 158 -4.32 23.51 2.53
CA ALA A 158 -4.38 23.29 1.07
C ALA A 158 -3.01 22.85 0.49
N ARG A 159 -1.93 23.48 0.94
CA ARG A 159 -0.56 23.07 0.54
C ARG A 159 -0.20 21.65 0.99
N TYR A 160 -0.49 21.31 2.25
CA TYR A 160 -0.24 19.96 2.74
C TYR A 160 -1.08 18.92 2.01
N ALA A 161 -2.34 19.21 1.73
CA ALA A 161 -3.21 18.31 0.97
C ALA A 161 -2.65 18.05 -0.45
N GLU A 162 -2.14 19.07 -1.13
CA GLU A 162 -1.55 18.94 -2.46
C GLU A 162 -0.22 18.17 -2.41
N GLU A 163 0.63 18.45 -1.42
CA GLU A 163 1.87 17.71 -1.21
C GLU A 163 1.61 16.23 -0.95
N LEU A 164 0.63 15.91 -0.09
CA LEU A 164 0.23 14.53 0.18
C LEU A 164 -0.32 13.84 -1.06
N ARG A 165 -1.15 14.52 -1.86
CA ARG A 165 -1.65 13.97 -3.14
C ARG A 165 -0.52 13.62 -4.09
N THR A 166 0.45 14.53 -4.23
CA THR A 166 1.61 14.33 -5.10
C THR A 166 2.45 13.14 -4.63
N ARG A 167 2.73 13.06 -3.32
CA ARG A 167 3.49 11.93 -2.74
C ARG A 167 2.75 10.60 -2.89
N ASN A 168 1.44 10.59 -2.64
CA ASN A 168 0.65 9.36 -2.81
C ASN A 168 0.62 8.90 -4.27
N ALA A 169 0.49 9.83 -5.24
CA ALA A 169 0.55 9.49 -6.66
C ALA A 169 1.91 8.89 -7.06
N GLN A 170 3.00 9.44 -6.53
CA GLN A 170 4.34 8.91 -6.74
C GLN A 170 4.50 7.50 -6.16
N LEU A 171 4.12 7.30 -4.90
CA LEU A 171 4.18 5.97 -4.25
C LEU A 171 3.36 4.94 -5.02
N GLN A 172 2.17 5.30 -5.49
CA GLN A 172 1.32 4.40 -6.27
C GLN A 172 1.99 4.03 -7.61
N ALA A 173 2.67 4.97 -8.26
CA ALA A 173 3.42 4.69 -9.49
C ALA A 173 4.58 3.72 -9.22
N ASP A 174 5.31 3.89 -8.12
CA ASP A 174 6.42 3.02 -7.72
C ASP A 174 5.92 1.60 -7.40
N TYR A 175 4.79 1.47 -6.70
CA TYR A 175 4.15 0.18 -6.43
C TYR A 175 3.68 -0.52 -7.72
N ASN A 176 3.04 0.22 -8.64
CA ASN A 176 2.60 -0.35 -9.91
C ASN A 176 3.77 -0.91 -10.73
N MET A 177 4.90 -0.18 -10.77
CA MET A 177 6.12 -0.66 -11.42
C MET A 177 6.66 -1.94 -10.76
N ALA A 178 6.72 -1.99 -9.42
CA ALA A 178 7.16 -3.18 -8.70
C ALA A 178 6.25 -4.39 -8.98
N ARG A 179 4.92 -4.17 -9.04
CA ARG A 179 3.93 -5.18 -9.41
C ARG A 179 4.16 -5.71 -10.83
N GLU A 180 4.38 -4.84 -11.79
CA GLU A 180 4.69 -5.25 -13.17
C GLU A 180 5.95 -6.11 -13.23
N ILE A 181 7.00 -5.73 -12.52
CA ILE A 181 8.24 -6.52 -12.44
C ILE A 181 7.98 -7.88 -11.78
N GLN A 182 7.23 -7.92 -10.67
CA GLN A 182 6.90 -9.17 -9.98
C GLN A 182 6.09 -10.12 -10.86
N GLN A 183 5.14 -9.59 -11.67
CA GLN A 183 4.37 -10.40 -12.61
C GLN A 183 5.23 -11.05 -13.71
N ILE A 184 6.33 -10.41 -14.11
CA ILE A 184 7.29 -10.99 -15.06
C ILE A 184 8.01 -12.20 -14.47
N PHE A 185 8.18 -12.26 -13.14
CA PHE A 185 8.83 -13.40 -12.47
C PHE A 185 7.95 -14.65 -12.44
N MET A 186 6.62 -14.49 -12.55
CA MET A 186 5.69 -15.61 -12.59
C MET A 186 5.68 -16.28 -13.96
N PRO A 187 5.50 -17.60 -14.05
CA PRO A 187 5.45 -18.32 -15.32
C PRO A 187 4.31 -17.80 -16.21
N GLN A 188 4.64 -17.18 -17.33
CA GLN A 188 3.65 -16.74 -18.34
C GLN A 188 3.18 -17.90 -19.21
N GLN A 189 4.02 -18.90 -19.38
CA GLN A 189 3.74 -20.13 -20.12
C GLN A 189 4.40 -21.30 -19.38
N TYR A 190 3.73 -22.44 -19.39
CA TYR A 190 4.30 -23.64 -18.79
C TYR A 190 5.11 -24.44 -19.79
N PRO A 191 6.20 -25.08 -19.33
CA PRO A 191 6.95 -26.01 -20.15
C PRO A 191 6.10 -27.25 -20.49
N THR A 192 6.38 -27.83 -21.64
CA THR A 192 5.78 -29.11 -22.07
C THR A 192 6.75 -30.27 -21.86
N PHE A 193 6.21 -31.44 -21.60
CA PHE A 193 7.00 -32.66 -21.31
C PHE A 193 6.49 -33.82 -22.20
N PRO A 194 7.31 -34.34 -23.13
CA PRO A 194 8.66 -33.83 -23.50
C PRO A 194 8.56 -32.42 -24.15
N HIS A 195 9.66 -31.70 -24.19
CA HIS A 195 9.70 -30.32 -24.73
C HIS A 195 9.14 -30.17 -26.15
N SER A 196 9.24 -31.22 -26.94
CA SER A 196 8.71 -31.28 -28.31
C SER A 196 7.20 -31.51 -28.39
N ALA A 197 6.52 -31.79 -27.26
CA ALA A 197 5.10 -32.04 -27.25
C ALA A 197 4.29 -30.73 -27.39
N SER A 198 3.11 -30.82 -28.01
CA SER A 198 2.12 -29.73 -27.91
C SER A 198 1.53 -29.68 -26.48
N PRO A 199 1.03 -28.54 -26.02
CA PRO A 199 0.44 -28.43 -24.65
C PRO A 199 -0.60 -29.50 -24.33
N GLU A 200 -1.47 -29.85 -25.28
CA GLU A 200 -2.51 -30.89 -25.09
C GLU A 200 -1.92 -32.31 -24.98
N LYS A 201 -0.69 -32.52 -25.48
CA LYS A 201 0.01 -33.79 -25.46
C LYS A 201 1.07 -33.87 -24.37
N SER A 202 1.29 -32.81 -23.61
CA SER A 202 2.24 -32.79 -22.49
C SER A 202 1.88 -33.87 -21.46
N ALA A 203 2.90 -34.53 -20.92
CA ALA A 203 2.74 -35.50 -19.84
C ALA A 203 2.41 -34.84 -18.50
N LEU A 204 2.83 -33.59 -18.32
CA LEU A 204 2.48 -32.76 -17.17
C LEU A 204 1.64 -31.58 -17.63
N ARG A 205 0.60 -31.28 -16.88
CA ARG A 205 -0.21 -30.07 -17.03
C ARG A 205 -0.17 -29.27 -15.76
N PHE A 206 -0.17 -27.95 -15.91
CA PHE A 206 -0.05 -27.00 -14.81
C PHE A 206 -1.16 -25.98 -14.86
N SER A 207 -1.60 -25.54 -13.71
CA SER A 207 -2.46 -24.35 -13.58
C SER A 207 -2.16 -23.68 -12.25
N HIS A 208 -2.35 -22.36 -12.17
CA HIS A 208 -2.15 -21.63 -10.93
C HIS A 208 -3.20 -20.54 -10.73
N ARG A 209 -3.29 -20.07 -9.49
CA ARG A 209 -3.91 -18.80 -9.13
C ARG A 209 -2.98 -18.09 -8.16
N TYR A 210 -2.79 -16.80 -8.40
CA TYR A 210 -2.01 -15.91 -7.55
C TYR A 210 -2.81 -14.64 -7.26
N LEU A 211 -3.03 -14.36 -6.00
CA LEU A 211 -3.83 -13.23 -5.50
C LEU A 211 -3.03 -12.55 -4.39
N PRO A 212 -2.28 -11.49 -4.69
CA PRO A 212 -1.57 -10.76 -3.66
C PRO A 212 -2.57 -9.98 -2.78
N ALA A 213 -2.34 -9.99 -1.46
CA ALA A 213 -3.12 -9.24 -0.47
C ALA A 213 -2.88 -7.73 -0.54
N ALA A 214 -1.71 -7.32 -1.02
CA ALA A 214 -1.33 -5.93 -1.22
C ALA A 214 -1.00 -5.67 -2.70
N GLU A 215 -0.46 -4.49 -3.00
CA GLU A 215 -0.03 -4.13 -4.38
C GLU A 215 1.02 -5.11 -4.94
N VAL A 216 1.89 -5.62 -4.06
CA VAL A 216 2.91 -6.65 -4.33
C VAL A 216 2.95 -7.63 -3.17
N GLY A 217 3.18 -8.91 -3.47
CA GLY A 217 3.12 -9.99 -2.49
C GLY A 217 4.48 -10.58 -2.09
N GLY A 218 4.47 -11.38 -1.01
CA GLY A 218 5.58 -12.20 -0.54
C GLY A 218 5.63 -13.59 -1.18
N ASP A 219 4.54 -14.04 -1.77
CA ASP A 219 4.47 -15.32 -2.43
C ASP A 219 5.18 -15.33 -3.77
N PHE A 220 5.88 -16.42 -4.04
CA PHE A 220 6.54 -16.66 -5.32
C PHE A 220 6.48 -18.13 -5.68
N PHE A 221 6.23 -18.44 -6.94
CA PHE A 221 6.38 -19.79 -7.46
C PHE A 221 7.09 -19.80 -8.81
N ASN A 222 7.71 -20.93 -9.14
CA ASN A 222 8.30 -21.16 -10.44
C ASN A 222 8.14 -22.63 -10.86
N ILE A 223 7.91 -22.83 -12.16
CA ILE A 223 7.84 -24.14 -12.80
C ILE A 223 8.79 -24.14 -13.96
N PHE A 224 9.77 -25.02 -13.92
CA PHE A 224 10.86 -25.03 -14.91
C PHE A 224 11.25 -26.45 -15.31
N PRO A 225 11.75 -26.64 -16.54
CA PRO A 225 12.23 -27.92 -16.97
C PRO A 225 13.65 -28.20 -16.40
N ILE A 226 13.85 -29.41 -15.89
CA ILE A 226 15.16 -29.89 -15.48
C ILE A 226 15.73 -30.77 -16.61
N THR A 227 14.90 -31.67 -17.14
CA THR A 227 15.21 -32.49 -18.30
C THR A 227 14.02 -32.55 -19.24
N ASP A 228 14.09 -33.29 -20.34
CA ASP A 228 12.97 -33.46 -21.28
C ASP A 228 11.73 -34.14 -20.66
N THR A 229 11.89 -34.83 -19.53
CA THR A 229 10.79 -35.52 -18.82
C THR A 229 10.60 -35.06 -17.40
N THR A 230 11.44 -34.17 -16.87
CA THR A 230 11.48 -33.83 -15.46
C THR A 230 11.22 -32.33 -15.24
N ALA A 231 10.23 -32.03 -14.42
CA ALA A 231 9.87 -30.67 -14.03
C ALA A 231 10.28 -30.35 -12.59
N GLY A 232 10.85 -29.17 -12.35
CA GLY A 232 10.99 -28.57 -11.03
C GLY A 232 9.78 -27.67 -10.72
N ILE A 233 9.25 -27.77 -9.51
CA ILE A 233 8.11 -26.99 -8.99
C ILE A 233 8.55 -26.36 -7.68
N PHE A 234 8.76 -25.06 -7.67
CA PHE A 234 9.19 -24.32 -6.50
C PHE A 234 8.07 -23.36 -6.10
N ILE A 235 7.72 -23.32 -4.82
CA ILE A 235 6.84 -22.33 -4.23
C ILE A 235 7.45 -21.87 -2.91
N CYS A 236 7.35 -20.58 -2.62
CA CYS A 236 7.75 -20.04 -1.32
C CYS A 236 6.82 -18.90 -0.92
N ASP A 237 6.72 -18.70 0.37
CA ASP A 237 6.09 -17.57 1.01
C ASP A 237 7.12 -16.87 1.89
N VAL A 238 7.31 -15.58 1.68
CA VAL A 238 8.25 -14.71 2.40
C VAL A 238 7.51 -14.01 3.52
N MET A 239 7.96 -14.18 4.74
CA MET A 239 7.39 -13.54 5.92
C MET A 239 7.11 -12.05 5.71
N GLY A 240 5.84 -11.65 5.88
CA GLY A 240 5.35 -10.29 5.72
C GLY A 240 4.91 -9.98 4.29
N HIS A 241 4.38 -8.80 4.06
CA HIS A 241 3.78 -8.40 2.79
C HIS A 241 4.36 -7.08 2.27
N GLY A 242 4.05 -6.76 1.02
CA GLY A 242 4.41 -5.50 0.38
C GLY A 242 5.84 -5.48 -0.16
N MET A 243 6.39 -4.28 -0.35
CA MET A 243 7.66 -4.04 -1.07
C MET A 243 8.86 -4.84 -0.53
N ARG A 244 8.94 -5.01 0.79
CA ARG A 244 10.06 -5.74 1.42
C ARG A 244 10.03 -7.22 1.03
N ALA A 245 8.88 -7.86 1.15
CA ALA A 245 8.69 -9.25 0.76
C ALA A 245 8.92 -9.44 -0.75
N ALA A 246 8.39 -8.53 -1.58
CA ALA A 246 8.61 -8.54 -3.02
C ALA A 246 10.10 -8.46 -3.45
N LEU A 247 10.93 -7.73 -2.71
CA LEU A 247 12.38 -7.71 -2.96
C LEU A 247 13.03 -9.06 -2.65
N ILE A 248 12.57 -9.77 -1.61
CA ILE A 248 13.07 -11.11 -1.28
C ILE A 248 12.59 -12.11 -2.35
N THR A 249 11.37 -12.02 -2.86
CA THR A 249 10.92 -12.89 -3.96
C THR A 249 11.77 -12.70 -5.22
N ALA A 250 12.23 -11.47 -5.51
CA ALA A 250 13.17 -11.23 -6.60
C ALA A 250 14.54 -11.91 -6.37
N ILE A 251 15.04 -11.88 -5.13
CA ILE A 251 16.27 -12.62 -4.76
C ILE A 251 16.03 -14.12 -4.93
N MET A 252 14.90 -14.66 -4.43
CA MET A 252 14.53 -16.06 -4.58
C MET A 252 14.49 -16.49 -6.04
N ARG A 253 13.91 -15.67 -6.92
CA ARG A 253 13.91 -15.92 -8.36
C ARG A 253 15.33 -16.06 -8.92
N GLY A 254 16.23 -15.16 -8.53
CA GLY A 254 17.64 -15.22 -8.94
C GLY A 254 18.35 -16.48 -8.43
N LEU A 255 18.13 -16.86 -7.17
CA LEU A 255 18.72 -18.07 -6.58
C LEU A 255 18.20 -19.35 -7.23
N VAL A 256 16.93 -19.43 -7.57
CA VAL A 256 16.35 -20.57 -8.31
C VAL A 256 17.02 -20.75 -9.66
N GLU A 257 17.28 -19.67 -10.41
CA GLU A 257 17.98 -19.73 -11.70
C GLU A 257 19.46 -20.12 -11.54
N GLU A 258 20.15 -19.57 -10.54
CA GLU A 258 21.57 -19.86 -10.27
C GLU A 258 21.76 -21.33 -9.92
N LEU A 259 20.83 -21.92 -9.18
CA LEU A 259 20.95 -23.29 -8.64
C LEU A 259 20.37 -24.39 -9.56
N MET A 260 19.98 -24.06 -10.78
CA MET A 260 19.52 -25.02 -11.79
C MET A 260 20.45 -26.25 -11.94
N PRO A 261 21.78 -26.13 -11.86
CA PRO A 261 22.68 -27.31 -11.97
C PRO A 261 22.46 -28.37 -10.88
N VAL A 262 21.86 -28.03 -9.74
CA VAL A 262 21.58 -28.97 -8.63
C VAL A 262 20.08 -29.24 -8.47
N ALA A 263 19.24 -28.70 -9.34
CA ALA A 263 17.78 -28.76 -9.24
C ALA A 263 17.19 -30.19 -9.27
N ALA A 264 17.91 -31.19 -9.78
CA ALA A 264 17.44 -32.57 -9.78
C ALA A 264 17.38 -33.22 -8.38
N ASP A 265 18.03 -32.62 -7.38
CA ASP A 265 18.06 -33.08 -5.99
C ASP A 265 17.38 -32.04 -5.08
N PRO A 266 16.10 -32.26 -4.65
CA PRO A 266 15.36 -31.30 -3.83
C PRO A 266 16.04 -30.96 -2.50
N ALA A 267 16.67 -31.92 -1.83
CA ALA A 267 17.35 -31.70 -0.57
C ALA A 267 18.56 -30.75 -0.74
N LYS A 268 19.36 -31.00 -1.74
CA LYS A 268 20.50 -30.17 -2.08
C LYS A 268 20.08 -28.78 -2.55
N PHE A 269 19.04 -28.69 -3.38
CA PHE A 269 18.53 -27.46 -3.91
C PHE A 269 18.07 -26.49 -2.79
N LEU A 270 17.19 -26.95 -1.88
CA LEU A 270 16.77 -26.12 -0.75
C LEU A 270 17.92 -25.78 0.21
N THR A 271 18.87 -26.72 0.42
CA THR A 271 20.03 -26.45 1.28
C THR A 271 20.93 -25.35 0.71
N GLU A 272 21.17 -25.34 -0.61
CA GLU A 272 21.95 -24.28 -1.25
C GLU A 272 21.19 -22.95 -1.31
N ILE A 273 19.87 -22.96 -1.58
CA ILE A 273 19.03 -21.77 -1.48
C ILE A 273 19.13 -21.17 -0.08
N ASN A 274 18.97 -21.99 0.97
CA ASN A 274 19.07 -21.53 2.36
C ASN A 274 20.42 -20.87 2.65
N ARG A 275 21.51 -21.52 2.25
CA ARG A 275 22.86 -20.99 2.47
C ARG A 275 23.07 -19.64 1.79
N SER A 276 22.65 -19.52 0.53
CA SER A 276 22.78 -18.29 -0.24
C SER A 276 21.88 -17.19 0.32
N LEU A 277 20.62 -17.50 0.62
CA LEU A 277 19.67 -16.56 1.21
C LEU A 277 20.15 -16.06 2.57
N HIS A 278 20.55 -16.96 3.48
CA HIS A 278 21.10 -16.59 4.78
C HIS A 278 22.33 -15.69 4.64
N ALA A 279 23.25 -16.01 3.73
CA ALA A 279 24.44 -15.19 3.49
C ALA A 279 24.11 -13.77 3.02
N ILE A 280 23.05 -13.60 2.21
CA ILE A 280 22.57 -12.31 1.73
C ILE A 280 21.90 -11.54 2.88
N LEU A 281 21.00 -12.19 3.63
CA LEU A 281 20.14 -11.54 4.61
C LEU A 281 20.78 -11.34 5.98
N LYS A 282 21.87 -12.02 6.34
CA LYS A 282 22.55 -11.91 7.66
C LYS A 282 23.01 -10.49 8.03
N ARG A 283 23.03 -9.56 7.08
CA ARG A 283 23.40 -8.15 7.30
C ARG A 283 22.18 -7.23 7.46
N THR A 284 20.98 -7.75 7.31
CA THR A 284 19.77 -6.97 7.54
C THR A 284 19.52 -6.78 9.04
N ARG A 285 18.92 -5.65 9.43
CA ARG A 285 18.61 -5.38 10.84
C ARG A 285 17.46 -6.25 11.36
N GLU A 286 16.56 -6.65 10.49
CA GLU A 286 15.41 -7.49 10.79
C GLU A 286 15.63 -8.86 10.15
N PRO A 287 15.30 -9.96 10.87
CA PRO A 287 15.37 -11.29 10.29
C PRO A 287 14.30 -11.45 9.20
N PHE A 288 14.71 -11.87 8.01
CA PHE A 288 13.80 -12.31 6.96
C PHE A 288 13.91 -13.81 6.84
N LEU A 289 12.79 -14.46 6.69
CA LEU A 289 12.71 -15.88 6.44
C LEU A 289 11.59 -16.16 5.43
N ALA A 290 11.71 -17.31 4.76
CA ALA A 290 10.71 -17.75 3.82
C ALA A 290 10.41 -19.23 4.04
N THR A 291 9.15 -19.59 4.04
CA THR A 291 8.78 -21.01 3.89
C THR A 291 8.91 -21.39 2.43
N ALA A 292 9.30 -22.65 2.14
CA ALA A 292 9.40 -23.11 0.76
C ALA A 292 9.13 -24.61 0.61
N PHE A 293 8.50 -24.97 -0.50
CA PHE A 293 8.41 -26.35 -0.97
C PHE A 293 9.08 -26.44 -2.34
N TYR A 294 9.84 -27.51 -2.54
CA TYR A 294 10.43 -27.84 -3.83
C TYR A 294 10.15 -29.31 -4.21
N GLY A 295 9.49 -29.50 -5.35
CA GLY A 295 9.17 -30.79 -5.92
C GLY A 295 9.82 -30.99 -7.29
N VAL A 296 10.30 -32.21 -7.54
CA VAL A 296 10.84 -32.65 -8.83
C VAL A 296 9.96 -33.80 -9.32
N VAL A 297 9.19 -33.57 -10.38
CA VAL A 297 8.31 -34.57 -10.99
C VAL A 297 8.97 -35.14 -12.23
N ASP A 298 9.17 -36.46 -12.25
CA ASP A 298 9.63 -37.17 -13.43
C ASP A 298 8.44 -37.87 -14.11
N ALA A 299 8.03 -37.35 -15.25
CA ALA A 299 6.90 -37.83 -16.02
C ALA A 299 7.21 -39.16 -16.75
N ALA A 300 8.47 -39.56 -16.91
CA ALA A 300 8.82 -40.81 -17.56
C ALA A 300 8.55 -42.02 -16.67
N VAL A 301 8.76 -41.87 -15.35
CA VAL A 301 8.61 -42.97 -14.38
C VAL A 301 7.42 -42.74 -13.42
N GLY A 302 6.79 -41.57 -13.42
CA GLY A 302 5.72 -41.25 -12.49
C GLY A 302 6.19 -41.10 -11.05
N GLU A 303 7.34 -40.42 -10.83
CA GLU A 303 7.90 -40.20 -9.49
C GLU A 303 7.92 -38.73 -9.15
N LEU A 304 7.55 -38.39 -7.90
CA LEU A 304 7.78 -37.08 -7.27
C LEU A 304 8.85 -37.24 -6.20
N LYS A 305 9.95 -36.49 -6.31
CA LYS A 305 10.90 -36.23 -5.22
C LYS A 305 10.66 -34.83 -4.69
N PHE A 306 10.78 -34.64 -3.39
CA PHE A 306 10.46 -33.33 -2.79
C PHE A 306 11.24 -33.07 -1.51
N ALA A 307 11.36 -31.78 -1.17
CA ALA A 307 11.87 -31.31 0.12
C ALA A 307 11.02 -30.11 0.57
N ASN A 308 11.03 -29.83 1.88
CA ASN A 308 10.21 -28.80 2.48
C ASN A 308 10.98 -28.01 3.53
N ALA A 309 10.87 -26.70 3.48
CA ALA A 309 11.46 -25.73 4.39
C ALA A 309 10.36 -24.96 5.15
N GLY A 310 9.60 -25.68 6.00
CA GLY A 310 8.54 -25.08 6.82
C GLY A 310 7.27 -24.65 6.07
N HIS A 311 7.12 -25.01 4.80
CA HIS A 311 5.96 -24.65 3.98
C HIS A 311 4.76 -25.57 4.25
N PRO A 312 3.52 -25.11 4.07
CA PRO A 312 2.34 -25.97 4.15
C PRO A 312 2.49 -27.25 3.33
N SER A 313 2.05 -28.37 3.90
CA SER A 313 2.17 -29.67 3.21
C SER A 313 1.29 -29.72 1.97
N PRO A 314 1.86 -29.95 0.77
CA PRO A 314 1.05 -30.14 -0.43
C PRO A 314 0.04 -31.27 -0.29
N MET A 315 -1.07 -31.19 -1.00
CA MET A 315 -2.09 -32.23 -1.06
C MET A 315 -1.88 -33.09 -2.32
N LEU A 316 -1.90 -34.40 -2.12
CA LEU A 316 -1.88 -35.38 -3.22
C LEU A 316 -3.29 -35.93 -3.40
N ALA A 317 -3.91 -35.64 -4.55
CA ALA A 317 -5.21 -36.17 -4.91
C ALA A 317 -5.05 -37.31 -5.93
N ARG A 318 -5.41 -38.53 -5.52
CA ARG A 318 -5.42 -39.71 -6.37
C ARG A 318 -6.82 -39.88 -6.96
N ARG A 319 -6.96 -39.53 -8.22
CA ARG A 319 -8.28 -39.52 -8.90
C ARG A 319 -8.88 -40.91 -9.05
N GLU A 320 -8.06 -41.93 -9.19
CA GLU A 320 -8.55 -43.33 -9.33
C GLU A 320 -9.28 -43.80 -8.08
N THR A 321 -8.78 -43.47 -6.91
CA THR A 321 -9.36 -43.88 -5.62
C THR A 321 -10.20 -42.79 -4.96
N SER A 322 -10.27 -41.60 -5.55
CA SER A 322 -10.90 -40.40 -4.96
C SER A 322 -10.33 -40.06 -3.57
N SER A 323 -9.09 -40.43 -3.29
CA SER A 323 -8.41 -40.11 -2.04
C SER A 323 -7.62 -38.82 -2.17
N VAL A 324 -7.68 -38.00 -1.13
CA VAL A 324 -6.86 -36.78 -1.00
C VAL A 324 -6.22 -36.80 0.36
N GLU A 325 -4.91 -36.69 0.39
CA GLU A 325 -4.14 -36.71 1.64
C GLU A 325 -2.97 -35.74 1.54
N PRO A 326 -2.53 -35.17 2.67
CA PRO A 326 -1.28 -34.39 2.70
C PRO A 326 -0.10 -35.29 2.30
N LEU A 327 0.85 -34.69 1.59
CA LEU A 327 2.08 -35.35 1.21
C LEU A 327 2.86 -35.79 2.46
N LYS A 328 3.19 -37.07 2.56
CA LYS A 328 3.87 -37.63 3.74
C LYS A 328 5.37 -37.49 3.61
N PHE A 329 5.97 -36.86 4.59
CA PHE A 329 7.42 -36.75 4.72
C PHE A 329 7.96 -37.93 5.53
N CYS A 330 9.09 -38.50 5.11
CA CYS A 330 9.73 -39.63 5.83
C CYS A 330 10.26 -39.23 7.21
N ASP A 331 10.67 -37.99 7.39
CA ASP A 331 11.02 -37.39 8.68
C ASP A 331 9.91 -36.40 9.07
N PRO A 332 9.25 -36.55 10.23
CA PRO A 332 8.23 -35.61 10.69
C PRO A 332 8.81 -34.23 11.03
N ARG A 333 10.14 -34.10 11.10
CA ARG A 333 10.82 -32.84 11.27
C ARG A 333 10.99 -32.19 9.90
N HIS A 334 10.02 -31.37 9.53
CA HIS A 334 10.18 -30.40 8.43
C HIS A 334 11.44 -29.57 8.69
N GLY A 335 12.22 -29.30 7.67
CA GLY A 335 13.33 -28.35 7.79
C GLY A 335 12.81 -26.98 8.23
N PRO A 336 13.61 -26.16 8.94
CA PRO A 336 13.21 -24.80 9.31
C PRO A 336 13.02 -23.95 8.05
N ALA A 337 12.29 -22.83 8.18
CA ALA A 337 12.17 -21.86 7.12
C ALA A 337 13.56 -21.42 6.59
N LEU A 338 13.62 -21.11 5.30
CA LEU A 338 14.83 -20.63 4.63
C LEU A 338 15.29 -19.30 5.24
N GLY A 339 16.61 -19.14 5.35
CA GLY A 339 17.23 -17.92 5.90
C GLY A 339 17.35 -17.90 7.42
N LEU A 340 16.67 -18.80 8.15
CA LEU A 340 16.65 -18.80 9.61
C LEU A 340 17.99 -19.25 10.23
N PHE A 341 18.57 -20.36 9.75
CA PHE A 341 19.83 -20.91 10.23
C PHE A 341 20.76 -21.24 9.08
N ASP A 342 22.04 -20.89 9.23
CA ASP A 342 23.07 -21.07 8.17
C ASP A 342 23.22 -22.54 7.72
N ASN A 343 23.26 -23.46 8.67
CA ASN A 343 23.59 -24.90 8.42
C ASN A 343 22.32 -25.77 8.35
N SER A 344 21.18 -25.24 7.95
CA SER A 344 19.98 -26.06 7.78
C SER A 344 20.12 -27.02 6.60
N THR A 345 19.64 -28.24 6.80
CA THR A 345 19.52 -29.25 5.74
C THR A 345 18.07 -29.72 5.65
N TYR A 346 17.67 -30.08 4.45
CA TYR A 346 16.26 -30.41 4.17
C TYR A 346 16.19 -31.86 3.67
N PRO A 347 15.57 -32.77 4.44
CA PRO A 347 15.46 -34.17 4.00
C PRO A 347 14.55 -34.28 2.76
N SER A 348 14.92 -35.14 1.82
CA SER A 348 14.07 -35.42 0.66
C SER A 348 13.13 -36.58 0.94
N GLY A 349 11.88 -36.40 0.50
CA GLY A 349 10.85 -37.42 0.39
C GLY A 349 10.68 -37.89 -1.07
N ARG A 350 9.99 -39.01 -1.25
CA ARG A 350 9.58 -39.49 -2.58
C ARG A 350 8.20 -40.15 -2.51
N CYS A 351 7.42 -40.02 -3.57
CA CYS A 351 6.18 -40.79 -3.75
C CYS A 351 5.94 -41.05 -5.25
N GLU A 352 5.14 -42.07 -5.54
CA GLU A 352 4.67 -42.33 -6.90
C GLU A 352 3.51 -41.41 -7.26
N LEU A 353 3.47 -40.97 -8.50
CA LEU A 353 2.36 -40.25 -9.12
C LEU A 353 1.76 -41.10 -10.24
N GLY A 354 0.51 -41.51 -10.05
CA GLY A 354 -0.25 -42.20 -11.07
C GLY A 354 -0.77 -41.24 -12.16
N VAL A 355 -1.19 -41.82 -13.29
CA VAL A 355 -1.84 -41.03 -14.34
C VAL A 355 -3.13 -40.42 -13.78
N ARG A 356 -3.33 -39.14 -14.06
CA ARG A 356 -4.39 -38.26 -13.58
C ARG A 356 -4.32 -37.86 -12.10
N ASP A 357 -3.28 -38.27 -11.35
CA ASP A 357 -3.05 -37.75 -10.01
C ASP A 357 -2.74 -36.26 -10.05
N LEU A 358 -3.14 -35.54 -8.99
CA LEU A 358 -2.90 -34.11 -8.83
C LEU A 358 -2.01 -33.86 -7.62
N LEU A 359 -1.00 -33.03 -7.80
CA LEU A 359 -0.28 -32.39 -6.72
C LEU A 359 -0.77 -30.94 -6.60
N LEU A 360 -1.31 -30.59 -5.45
CA LEU A 360 -1.74 -29.22 -5.12
C LEU A 360 -0.76 -28.64 -4.11
N VAL A 361 -0.12 -27.54 -4.47
CA VAL A 361 0.82 -26.79 -3.63
C VAL A 361 0.24 -25.41 -3.41
N PHE A 362 0.27 -24.91 -2.18
CA PHE A 362 -0.42 -23.66 -1.83
C PHE A 362 0.24 -22.99 -0.62
N THR A 363 0.07 -21.66 -0.52
CA THR A 363 0.46 -20.87 0.64
C THR A 363 -0.65 -20.82 1.68
N ASP A 364 -0.31 -20.45 2.90
CA ASP A 364 -1.22 -20.48 4.06
C ASP A 364 -2.39 -19.50 3.95
N GLY A 365 -2.21 -18.33 3.27
CA GLY A 365 -3.28 -17.38 3.02
C GLY A 365 -4.54 -17.99 2.37
N LEU A 366 -4.41 -19.18 1.75
CA LEU A 366 -5.58 -19.90 1.22
C LEU A 366 -6.51 -20.45 2.31
N TYR A 367 -5.98 -20.94 3.43
CA TYR A 367 -6.76 -21.62 4.47
C TYR A 367 -6.76 -20.89 5.82
N GLU A 368 -5.93 -19.88 6.00
CA GLU A 368 -5.93 -19.00 7.17
C GLU A 368 -6.93 -17.84 7.04
N ALA A 369 -7.72 -17.82 5.97
CA ALA A 369 -8.80 -16.85 5.78
C ALA A 369 -9.87 -16.98 6.85
N ASP A 370 -10.16 -15.88 7.55
CA ASP A 370 -11.13 -15.81 8.64
C ASP A 370 -12.54 -15.45 8.15
N ASN A 371 -13.55 -16.10 8.76
CA ASN A 371 -14.94 -15.70 8.59
C ASN A 371 -15.28 -14.50 9.50
N PRO A 372 -16.49 -13.89 9.38
CA PRO A 372 -16.91 -12.80 10.26
C PRO A 372 -16.96 -13.15 11.76
N ALA A 373 -16.96 -14.45 12.11
CA ALA A 373 -16.91 -14.93 13.49
C ALA A 373 -15.48 -15.20 14.00
N GLN A 374 -14.46 -14.85 13.22
CA GLN A 374 -13.04 -15.09 13.50
C GLN A 374 -12.70 -16.59 13.62
N GLU A 375 -13.33 -17.42 12.78
CA GLU A 375 -12.96 -18.82 12.60
C GLU A 375 -12.19 -18.96 11.29
N GLU A 376 -11.06 -19.64 11.31
CA GLU A 376 -10.28 -19.95 10.12
C GLU A 376 -11.01 -20.95 9.20
N TYR A 377 -10.79 -20.81 7.89
CA TYR A 377 -11.25 -21.78 6.91
C TYR A 377 -10.70 -23.19 7.21
N GLY A 378 -9.39 -23.26 7.43
CA GLY A 378 -8.67 -24.42 7.92
C GLY A 378 -8.41 -25.51 6.86
N GLN A 379 -7.37 -26.29 7.11
CA GLN A 379 -6.93 -27.34 6.18
C GLN A 379 -7.94 -28.48 6.01
N GLU A 380 -8.80 -28.75 6.99
CA GLU A 380 -9.82 -29.81 6.88
C GLU A 380 -10.89 -29.48 5.85
N ARG A 381 -11.36 -28.22 5.81
CA ARG A 381 -12.31 -27.76 4.78
C ARG A 381 -11.65 -27.76 3.40
N LEU A 382 -10.40 -27.30 3.31
CA LEU A 382 -9.63 -27.34 2.08
C LEU A 382 -9.53 -28.78 1.53
N LEU A 383 -9.16 -29.73 2.37
CA LEU A 383 -9.06 -31.15 2.00
C LEU A 383 -10.42 -31.74 1.57
N ALA A 384 -11.50 -31.41 2.27
CA ALA A 384 -12.85 -31.84 1.91
C ALA A 384 -13.28 -31.28 0.55
N MET A 385 -12.98 -30.02 0.26
CA MET A 385 -13.27 -29.37 -1.02
C MET A 385 -12.48 -29.99 -2.17
N ILE A 386 -11.17 -30.20 -1.99
CA ILE A 386 -10.33 -30.86 -2.99
C ILE A 386 -10.88 -32.27 -3.29
N ARG A 387 -11.22 -33.04 -2.25
CA ARG A 387 -11.77 -34.40 -2.40
C ARG A 387 -13.07 -34.40 -3.20
N ARG A 388 -13.95 -33.42 -2.95
CA ARG A 388 -15.24 -33.30 -3.64
C ARG A 388 -15.09 -32.98 -5.12
N HIS A 389 -14.08 -32.17 -5.48
CA HIS A 389 -13.91 -31.63 -6.83
C HIS A 389 -12.72 -32.24 -7.60
N CYS A 390 -11.98 -33.21 -7.03
CA CYS A 390 -10.73 -33.75 -7.62
C CYS A 390 -10.88 -34.34 -9.03
N HIS A 391 -12.09 -34.68 -9.46
CA HIS A 391 -12.35 -35.20 -10.81
C HIS A 391 -12.59 -34.13 -11.86
N GLU A 392 -12.75 -32.86 -11.46
CA GLU A 392 -12.98 -31.75 -12.37
C GLU A 392 -11.67 -31.34 -13.09
N PRO A 393 -11.76 -30.54 -14.17
CA PRO A 393 -10.59 -29.90 -14.76
C PRO A 393 -9.84 -29.06 -13.73
N ILE A 394 -8.50 -29.02 -13.85
CA ILE A 394 -7.63 -28.36 -12.86
C ILE A 394 -7.96 -26.88 -12.67
N GLU A 395 -8.28 -26.17 -13.74
CA GLU A 395 -8.67 -24.74 -13.68
C GLU A 395 -9.94 -24.56 -12.85
N ARG A 396 -10.91 -25.48 -13.02
CA ARG A 396 -12.18 -25.43 -12.29
C ARG A 396 -12.02 -25.75 -10.81
N ILE A 397 -11.11 -26.67 -10.47
CA ILE A 397 -10.76 -26.96 -9.06
C ILE A 397 -10.25 -25.68 -8.39
N LEU A 398 -9.30 -24.98 -9.04
CA LEU A 398 -8.73 -23.74 -8.52
C LEU A 398 -9.80 -22.65 -8.30
N ASP A 399 -10.64 -22.41 -9.30
CA ASP A 399 -11.70 -21.40 -9.22
C ASP A 399 -12.73 -21.74 -8.14
N THR A 400 -13.10 -23.04 -8.02
CA THR A 400 -14.05 -23.49 -7.01
C THR A 400 -13.50 -23.34 -5.60
N LEU A 401 -12.22 -23.68 -5.38
CA LEU A 401 -11.54 -23.49 -4.09
C LEU A 401 -11.54 -22.01 -3.69
N LEU A 402 -11.12 -21.13 -4.57
CA LEU A 402 -11.09 -19.71 -4.29
C LEU A 402 -12.47 -19.11 -4.01
N GLN A 403 -13.48 -19.54 -4.77
CA GLN A 403 -14.88 -19.12 -4.54
C GLN A 403 -15.41 -19.59 -3.19
N ASP A 404 -15.06 -20.82 -2.78
CA ASP A 404 -15.50 -21.36 -1.49
C ASP A 404 -14.87 -20.62 -0.31
N VAL A 405 -13.55 -20.35 -0.37
CA VAL A 405 -12.85 -19.55 0.64
C VAL A 405 -13.43 -18.13 0.72
N ARG A 406 -13.62 -17.45 -0.42
CA ARG A 406 -14.22 -16.10 -0.45
C ARG A 406 -15.63 -16.08 0.15
N ARG A 407 -16.46 -17.07 -0.18
CA ARG A 407 -17.80 -17.19 0.40
C ARG A 407 -17.74 -17.39 1.91
N PHE A 408 -16.80 -18.19 2.38
CA PHE A 408 -16.57 -18.42 3.81
C PHE A 408 -16.13 -17.15 4.55
N SER A 409 -15.21 -16.36 3.96
CA SER A 409 -14.73 -15.11 4.54
C SER A 409 -15.74 -13.96 4.45
N GLY A 410 -16.93 -14.17 3.84
CA GLY A 410 -17.93 -13.13 3.67
C GLY A 410 -17.57 -12.14 2.57
N GLU A 411 -16.95 -12.59 1.48
CA GLU A 411 -16.49 -11.79 0.32
C GLU A 411 -15.46 -10.69 0.68
N LYS A 412 -14.75 -10.86 1.80
CA LYS A 412 -13.63 -10.00 2.14
C LYS A 412 -12.45 -10.26 1.19
N GLU A 413 -11.61 -9.24 1.04
CA GLU A 413 -10.29 -9.44 0.43
C GLU A 413 -9.43 -10.33 1.34
N PHE A 414 -8.52 -11.09 0.74
CA PHE A 414 -7.58 -11.91 1.51
C PHE A 414 -6.66 -11.03 2.34
N GLU A 415 -6.43 -11.42 3.58
CA GLU A 415 -5.54 -10.69 4.51
C GLU A 415 -4.07 -11.02 4.26
N ASP A 416 -3.79 -12.17 3.62
CA ASP A 416 -2.47 -12.59 3.19
C ASP A 416 -2.47 -13.00 1.71
N ASP A 417 -1.28 -13.13 1.14
CA ASP A 417 -1.08 -13.55 -0.24
C ASP A 417 -1.59 -15.00 -0.43
N VAL A 418 -2.24 -15.25 -1.56
CA VAL A 418 -2.72 -16.57 -1.91
C VAL A 418 -2.07 -17.03 -3.20
N CYS A 419 -1.23 -18.05 -3.09
CA CYS A 419 -0.67 -18.77 -4.23
C CYS A 419 -1.12 -20.23 -4.21
N LEU A 420 -1.68 -20.69 -5.31
CA LEU A 420 -2.15 -22.06 -5.48
C LEU A 420 -1.68 -22.58 -6.83
N VAL A 421 -0.91 -23.67 -6.81
CA VAL A 421 -0.36 -24.33 -7.99
C VAL A 421 -0.85 -25.78 -8.04
N VAL A 422 -1.35 -26.20 -9.19
CA VAL A 422 -1.76 -27.60 -9.41
C VAL A 422 -0.94 -28.19 -10.55
N VAL A 423 -0.46 -29.40 -10.32
CA VAL A 423 0.24 -30.23 -11.30
C VAL A 423 -0.55 -31.51 -11.52
N GLU A 424 -0.93 -31.78 -12.75
CA GLU A 424 -1.58 -33.03 -13.16
C GLU A 424 -0.57 -33.92 -13.91
N MET A 425 -0.45 -35.18 -13.48
CA MET A 425 0.22 -36.21 -14.25
C MET A 425 -0.73 -36.69 -15.37
N ALA A 426 -0.71 -36.05 -16.52
CA ALA A 426 -1.63 -36.38 -17.61
C ALA A 426 -1.27 -37.73 -18.30
N ARG A 427 -0.01 -38.09 -18.31
CA ARG A 427 0.52 -39.36 -18.87
C ARG A 427 1.81 -39.73 -18.16
N VAL A 428 2.04 -41.02 -18.02
CA VAL A 428 3.37 -41.54 -17.70
C VAL A 428 4.01 -41.94 -19.05
N GLY A 429 5.19 -41.39 -19.34
CA GLY A 429 5.88 -41.72 -20.57
C GLY A 429 6.24 -43.20 -20.58
N THR A 430 5.75 -43.98 -21.56
CA THR A 430 6.36 -45.23 -21.89
C THR A 430 7.76 -44.90 -22.38
N GLY A 431 8.80 -45.16 -21.56
CA GLY A 431 10.17 -45.03 -21.97
C GLY A 431 10.35 -45.66 -23.34
N ALA A 432 10.96 -44.96 -24.25
CA ALA A 432 11.26 -45.49 -25.58
C ALA A 432 11.95 -46.81 -25.39
N GLN A 433 11.25 -47.91 -25.70
CA GLN A 433 11.91 -49.18 -25.91
C GLN A 433 12.94 -48.97 -27.01
N ARG A 434 14.20 -49.10 -26.65
CA ARG A 434 15.31 -49.17 -27.58
C ARG A 434 15.23 -50.45 -28.45
#